data_8513ed7f4d0511bfeb186ff9b588ba17
#
_entry.id   8513ed7f4d0511bfeb186ff9b588ba17
#
_cell.length_a   1.000
_cell.length_b   1.000
_cell.length_c   1.000
_cell.angle_alpha   90.00
_cell.angle_beta   90.00
_cell.angle_gamma   90.00
#
_symmetry.space_group_name_H-M   'P 1'
#
loop_
_entity.id
_entity.type
_entity.pdbx_description
1 polymer ?
#
loop_
_entity_poly.entity_id
_entity_poly.type
_entity_poly.pdbx_seq_one_letter_code
_entity_poly.pdbx_strand_id
1 'polypeptide(L)'
;RNYNRKDYYKLFSAVFQDFSLLAGTIAENVAQTENFDLKQVKNCIKKAGLLPKIEALPDKYQTFLNREVYKNAIMLSGGETQRLMLARALYKDAPFIILDEPTAALDSIAEADIYQKYDEMTNGKSSVYISHRLASTRFCSRILMLEQGEIQEEGTHEELLRQSGKYAALYEVQSKYYREGDGENEDK
;
A
#
# COMPACT_ATOMS: atom_id res chain seq x y z
N ARG A 1 -29.06 -6.76 13.10
CA ARG A 1 -28.05 -5.86 12.47
C ARG A 1 -28.06 -4.55 13.27
N ASN A 2 -27.27 -4.47 14.38
CA ASN A 2 -27.36 -3.38 15.37
C ASN A 2 -26.21 -2.37 15.24
N TYR A 3 -25.43 -2.38 14.17
CA TYR A 3 -24.30 -1.48 14.01
C TYR A 3 -24.60 -0.38 12.99
N ASN A 4 -24.27 0.85 13.36
CA ASN A 4 -24.30 1.97 12.41
C ASN A 4 -23.21 1.74 11.35
N ARG A 5 -23.58 1.82 10.07
CA ARG A 5 -22.66 1.62 8.94
C ARG A 5 -21.45 2.55 8.98
N LYS A 6 -21.66 3.82 9.41
CA LYS A 6 -20.57 4.80 9.53
C LYS A 6 -19.56 4.39 10.60
N ASP A 7 -20.02 3.85 11.73
CA ASP A 7 -19.11 3.42 12.81
C ASP A 7 -18.37 2.14 12.42
N TYR A 8 -19.02 1.25 11.67
CA TYR A 8 -18.37 0.06 11.12
C TYR A 8 -17.21 0.43 10.20
N TYR A 9 -17.37 1.42 9.30
CA TYR A 9 -16.29 1.84 8.40
C TYR A 9 -15.10 2.53 9.11
N LYS A 10 -15.28 3.03 10.31
CA LYS A 10 -14.16 3.57 11.11
C LYS A 10 -13.17 2.49 11.55
N LEU A 11 -13.60 1.22 11.58
CA LEU A 11 -12.76 0.09 11.97
C LEU A 11 -11.73 -0.30 10.89
N PHE A 12 -11.87 0.17 9.66
CA PHE A 12 -11.04 -0.24 8.54
C PHE A 12 -10.27 0.92 7.94
N SER A 13 -8.98 0.75 7.71
CA SER A 13 -8.18 1.51 6.75
C SER A 13 -7.96 0.65 5.52
N ALA A 14 -8.03 1.24 4.33
CA ALA A 14 -7.82 0.50 3.09
C ALA A 14 -6.90 1.28 2.14
N VAL A 15 -6.02 0.54 1.48
CA VAL A 15 -5.26 0.98 0.31
C VAL A 15 -5.71 0.08 -0.83
N PHE A 16 -6.36 0.65 -1.83
CA PHE A 16 -6.87 -0.06 -3.00
C PHE A 16 -5.91 0.09 -4.18
N GLN A 17 -5.97 -0.85 -5.12
CA GLN A 17 -5.29 -0.78 -6.40
C GLN A 17 -5.72 0.45 -7.20
N ASP A 18 -7.03 0.64 -7.32
CA ASP A 18 -7.63 1.82 -7.92
C ASP A 18 -7.97 2.84 -6.84
N PHE A 19 -7.34 3.99 -6.90
CA PHE A 19 -7.54 5.08 -5.94
C PHE A 19 -7.87 6.38 -6.65
N SER A 20 -8.68 7.19 -5.99
CA SER A 20 -8.98 8.55 -6.44
C SER A 20 -8.32 9.57 -5.52
N LEU A 21 -7.65 10.55 -6.13
CA LEU A 21 -7.20 11.73 -5.44
C LEU A 21 -8.35 12.73 -5.33
N LEU A 22 -8.54 13.28 -4.14
CA LEU A 22 -9.46 14.40 -3.96
C LEU A 22 -8.92 15.63 -4.70
N ALA A 23 -9.82 16.39 -5.31
CA ALA A 23 -9.50 17.71 -5.83
C ALA A 23 -9.31 18.66 -4.62
N GLY A 24 -8.09 18.66 -4.07
CA GLY A 24 -7.72 19.39 -2.87
C GLY A 24 -6.22 19.35 -2.64
N THR A 25 -5.79 19.85 -1.50
CA THR A 25 -4.39 19.88 -1.09
C THR A 25 -3.86 18.49 -0.73
N ILE A 26 -2.53 18.35 -0.65
CA ILE A 26 -1.88 17.13 -0.14
C ILE A 26 -2.38 16.80 1.27
N ALA A 27 -2.50 17.80 2.15
CA ALA A 27 -2.98 17.61 3.51
C ALA A 27 -4.41 17.08 3.56
N GLU A 28 -5.32 17.65 2.78
CA GLU A 28 -6.70 17.19 2.65
C GLU A 28 -6.79 15.78 2.06
N ASN A 29 -5.93 15.44 1.12
CA ASN A 29 -5.86 14.09 0.57
C ASN A 29 -5.42 13.05 1.60
N VAL A 30 -4.51 13.38 2.51
CA VAL A 30 -4.09 12.51 3.61
C VAL A 30 -5.20 12.38 4.65
N ALA A 31 -5.76 13.50 5.09
CA ALA A 31 -6.76 13.54 6.17
C ALA A 31 -8.17 13.14 5.73
N GLN A 32 -8.47 13.27 4.43
CA GLN A 32 -9.81 13.11 3.83
C GLN A 32 -10.87 14.06 4.45
N THR A 33 -10.44 15.20 4.94
CA THR A 33 -11.28 16.26 5.52
C THR A 33 -10.54 17.58 5.45
N GLU A 34 -11.29 18.70 5.44
CA GLU A 34 -10.74 20.06 5.52
C GLU A 34 -10.27 20.41 6.95
N ASN A 35 -10.89 19.79 7.96
CA ASN A 35 -10.50 19.98 9.35
C ASN A 35 -9.56 18.86 9.81
N PHE A 36 -8.25 19.12 9.81
CA PHE A 36 -7.22 18.15 10.11
C PHE A 36 -6.13 18.67 11.03
N ASP A 37 -5.47 17.75 11.73
CA ASP A 37 -4.25 18.05 12.49
C ASP A 37 -3.04 17.97 11.55
N LEU A 38 -2.47 19.15 11.22
CA LEU A 38 -1.30 19.26 10.34
C LEU A 38 -0.07 18.53 10.92
N LYS A 39 0.08 18.45 12.24
CA LYS A 39 1.19 17.73 12.88
C LYS A 39 1.07 16.22 12.62
N GLN A 40 -0.14 15.70 12.73
CA GLN A 40 -0.42 14.29 12.41
C GLN A 40 -0.23 14.00 10.93
N VAL A 41 -0.71 14.88 10.03
CA VAL A 41 -0.48 14.77 8.56
C VAL A 41 1.01 14.70 8.26
N LYS A 42 1.82 15.60 8.81
CA LYS A 42 3.29 15.61 8.64
C LYS A 42 3.94 14.31 9.09
N ASN A 43 3.52 13.78 10.24
CA ASN A 43 4.03 12.53 10.75
C ASN A 43 3.69 11.35 9.82
N CYS A 44 2.45 11.28 9.32
CA CYS A 44 2.03 10.23 8.39
C CYS A 44 2.78 10.30 7.05
N ILE A 45 2.96 11.51 6.50
CA ILE A 45 3.77 11.73 5.29
C ILE A 45 5.23 11.33 5.49
N LYS A 46 5.82 11.64 6.65
CA LYS A 46 7.17 11.20 6.99
C LYS A 46 7.28 9.67 7.03
N LYS A 47 6.36 9.00 7.73
CA LYS A 47 6.32 7.54 7.83
C LYS A 47 6.12 6.88 6.45
N ALA A 48 5.31 7.46 5.59
CA ALA A 48 5.10 6.99 4.22
C ALA A 48 6.31 7.25 3.28
N GLY A 49 7.34 7.96 3.73
CA GLY A 49 8.53 8.25 2.92
C GLY A 49 8.33 9.35 1.86
N LEU A 50 7.31 10.20 2.00
CA LEU A 50 7.04 11.31 1.07
C LEU A 50 7.64 12.65 1.52
N LEU A 51 8.22 12.73 2.71
CA LEU A 51 8.69 13.99 3.30
C LEU A 51 9.64 14.78 2.38
N PRO A 52 10.68 14.16 1.77
CA PRO A 52 11.62 14.90 0.91
C PRO A 52 10.91 15.55 -0.30
N LYS A 53 9.98 14.83 -0.92
CA LYS A 53 9.19 15.33 -2.04
C LYS A 53 8.33 16.52 -1.64
N ILE A 54 7.58 16.40 -0.54
CA ILE A 54 6.64 17.43 -0.10
C ILE A 54 7.37 18.69 0.37
N GLU A 55 8.48 18.56 1.09
CA GLU A 55 9.26 19.70 1.57
C GLU A 55 9.97 20.47 0.43
N ALA A 56 10.20 19.84 -0.72
CA ALA A 56 10.73 20.48 -1.92
C ALA A 56 9.70 21.29 -2.70
N LEU A 57 8.40 21.15 -2.41
CA LEU A 57 7.34 21.90 -3.09
C LEU A 57 7.21 23.30 -2.49
N PRO A 58 6.94 24.36 -3.30
CA PRO A 58 6.76 25.73 -2.81
C PRO A 58 5.69 25.83 -1.71
N ASP A 59 4.52 25.24 -1.97
CA ASP A 59 3.36 25.28 -1.05
C ASP A 59 3.29 24.06 -0.12
N LYS A 60 4.29 23.17 -0.18
CA LYS A 60 4.42 21.99 0.68
C LYS A 60 3.09 21.21 0.80
N TYR A 61 2.57 21.09 2.02
CA TYR A 61 1.33 20.35 2.34
C TYR A 61 0.07 21.02 1.78
N GLN A 62 0.14 22.31 1.42
CA GLN A 62 -0.94 23.07 0.80
C GLN A 62 -0.93 23.00 -0.73
N THR A 63 0.01 22.29 -1.32
CA THR A 63 0.07 22.06 -2.76
C THR A 63 -1.15 21.28 -3.21
N PHE A 64 -1.85 21.79 -4.22
CA PHE A 64 -3.02 21.16 -4.80
C PHE A 64 -2.63 19.95 -5.67
N LEU A 65 -3.47 18.93 -5.62
CA LEU A 65 -3.46 17.76 -6.51
C LEU A 65 -4.65 17.85 -7.46
N ASN A 66 -4.56 17.13 -8.59
CA ASN A 66 -5.57 17.10 -9.65
C ASN A 66 -5.57 18.34 -10.57
N ARG A 67 -4.79 18.25 -11.66
CA ARG A 67 -4.66 19.30 -12.68
C ARG A 67 -5.92 19.56 -13.50
N GLU A 68 -6.86 18.64 -13.51
CA GLU A 68 -8.14 18.85 -14.19
C GLU A 68 -8.98 19.93 -13.50
N VAL A 69 -8.78 20.11 -12.19
CA VAL A 69 -9.50 21.08 -11.37
C VAL A 69 -8.68 22.33 -11.12
N TYR A 70 -7.39 22.17 -10.79
CA TYR A 70 -6.50 23.28 -10.41
C TYR A 70 -5.34 23.43 -11.39
N LYS A 71 -5.21 24.62 -12.03
CA LYS A 71 -4.14 24.88 -13.00
C LYS A 71 -2.73 24.75 -12.42
N ASN A 72 -2.54 25.10 -11.15
CA ASN A 72 -1.26 25.05 -10.45
C ASN A 72 -1.05 23.76 -9.66
N ALA A 73 -1.93 22.77 -9.83
CA ALA A 73 -1.77 21.46 -9.18
C ALA A 73 -0.59 20.69 -9.76
N ILE A 74 0.01 19.86 -8.91
CA ILE A 74 1.05 18.92 -9.36
C ILE A 74 0.44 17.55 -9.67
N MET A 75 1.20 16.75 -10.42
CA MET A 75 0.95 15.32 -10.55
C MET A 75 2.03 14.56 -9.77
N LEU A 76 1.59 13.60 -9.00
CA LEU A 76 2.47 12.64 -8.34
C LEU A 76 2.73 11.47 -9.29
N SER A 77 3.92 10.88 -9.22
CA SER A 77 4.19 9.60 -9.88
C SER A 77 3.35 8.48 -9.26
N GLY A 78 3.26 7.32 -9.89
CA GLY A 78 2.55 6.16 -9.35
C GLY A 78 3.03 5.78 -7.95
N GLY A 79 4.36 5.71 -7.75
CA GLY A 79 4.94 5.40 -6.45
C GLY A 79 4.72 6.50 -5.41
N GLU A 80 4.78 7.78 -5.78
CA GLU A 80 4.47 8.90 -4.87
C GLU A 80 2.99 8.87 -4.47
N THR A 81 2.11 8.51 -5.39
CA THR A 81 0.68 8.39 -5.11
C THR A 81 0.38 7.22 -4.17
N GLN A 82 1.04 6.07 -4.36
CA GLN A 82 0.91 4.95 -3.42
C GLN A 82 1.39 5.31 -2.02
N ARG A 83 2.51 6.03 -1.89
CA ARG A 83 2.98 6.55 -0.60
C ARG A 83 1.98 7.55 0.02
N LEU A 84 1.29 8.34 -0.81
CA LEU A 84 0.22 9.22 -0.32
C LEU A 84 -0.97 8.41 0.21
N MET A 85 -1.35 7.30 -0.46
CA MET A 85 -2.40 6.40 0.03
C MET A 85 -1.99 5.71 1.33
N LEU A 86 -0.72 5.33 1.47
CA LEU A 86 -0.18 4.84 2.74
C LEU A 86 -0.29 5.90 3.85
N ALA A 87 0.09 7.15 3.57
CA ALA A 87 -0.06 8.25 4.54
C ALA A 87 -1.52 8.47 4.96
N ARG A 88 -2.48 8.33 4.02
CA ARG A 88 -3.93 8.37 4.28
C ARG A 88 -4.36 7.25 5.22
N ALA A 89 -3.92 6.03 4.96
CA ALA A 89 -4.24 4.87 5.81
C ALA A 89 -3.66 5.00 7.22
N LEU A 90 -2.42 5.53 7.33
CA LEU A 90 -1.78 5.85 8.60
C LEU A 90 -2.52 6.94 9.37
N TYR A 91 -3.03 7.98 8.69
CA TYR A 91 -3.77 9.06 9.32
C TYR A 91 -5.10 8.58 9.90
N LYS A 92 -5.80 7.69 9.20
CA LYS A 92 -7.05 7.07 9.68
C LYS A 92 -6.83 6.18 10.90
N ASP A 93 -5.68 5.53 11.03
CA ASP A 93 -5.22 4.74 12.17
C ASP A 93 -6.22 3.67 12.67
N ALA A 94 -6.91 3.00 11.74
CA ALA A 94 -7.91 1.98 12.07
C ALA A 94 -7.27 0.67 12.55
N PRO A 95 -8.00 -0.13 13.38
CA PRO A 95 -7.50 -1.41 13.90
C PRO A 95 -7.38 -2.52 12.84
N PHE A 96 -8.14 -2.44 11.74
CA PHE A 96 -8.07 -3.36 10.62
C PHE A 96 -7.54 -2.65 9.38
N ILE A 97 -6.57 -3.26 8.70
CA ILE A 97 -5.93 -2.70 7.51
C ILE A 97 -6.14 -3.66 6.35
N ILE A 98 -6.65 -3.14 5.24
CA ILE A 98 -6.84 -3.89 3.99
C ILE A 98 -5.92 -3.28 2.94
N LEU A 99 -5.07 -4.11 2.34
CA LEU A 99 -4.11 -3.74 1.31
C LEU A 99 -4.42 -4.57 0.07
N ASP A 100 -4.99 -3.92 -0.94
CA ASP A 100 -5.42 -4.55 -2.20
C ASP A 100 -4.45 -4.15 -3.30
N GLU A 101 -3.60 -5.08 -3.71
CA GLU A 101 -2.50 -4.90 -4.67
C GLU A 101 -1.68 -3.62 -4.46
N PRO A 102 -1.21 -3.36 -3.22
CA PRO A 102 -0.68 -2.06 -2.81
C PRO A 102 0.65 -1.68 -3.48
N THR A 103 1.23 -2.52 -4.32
CA THR A 103 2.53 -2.29 -4.98
C THR A 103 2.46 -2.44 -6.50
N ALA A 104 1.27 -2.54 -7.09
CA ALA A 104 1.09 -2.82 -8.52
C ALA A 104 1.82 -1.83 -9.46
N ALA A 105 2.00 -0.57 -9.05
CA ALA A 105 2.65 0.49 -9.85
C ALA A 105 4.12 0.73 -9.48
N LEU A 106 4.77 -0.16 -8.70
CA LEU A 106 6.14 0.01 -8.23
C LEU A 106 7.12 -0.92 -8.94
N ASP A 107 8.37 -0.43 -9.12
CA ASP A 107 9.52 -1.27 -9.39
C ASP A 107 9.94 -2.08 -8.16
N SER A 108 10.81 -3.08 -8.34
CA SER A 108 11.19 -4.04 -7.28
C SER A 108 11.85 -3.37 -6.07
N ILE A 109 12.63 -2.30 -6.26
CA ILE A 109 13.33 -1.59 -5.18
C ILE A 109 12.33 -0.77 -4.36
N ALA A 110 11.47 0.00 -5.03
CA ALA A 110 10.43 0.78 -4.38
C ALA A 110 9.39 -0.12 -3.69
N GLU A 111 9.15 -1.31 -4.25
CA GLU A 111 8.28 -2.32 -3.68
C GLU A 111 8.81 -2.82 -2.32
N ALA A 112 10.08 -3.18 -2.23
CA ALA A 112 10.70 -3.66 -0.99
C ALA A 112 10.61 -2.61 0.14
N ASP A 113 10.90 -1.32 -0.16
CA ASP A 113 10.79 -0.22 0.81
C ASP A 113 9.33 -0.03 1.29
N ILE A 114 8.37 -0.17 0.40
CA ILE A 114 6.96 0.02 0.79
C ILE A 114 6.41 -1.15 1.61
N TYR A 115 6.85 -2.39 1.32
CA TYR A 115 6.47 -3.55 2.16
C TYR A 115 6.98 -3.42 3.58
N GLN A 116 8.22 -2.95 3.79
CA GLN A 116 8.73 -2.68 5.13
C GLN A 116 7.85 -1.65 5.85
N LYS A 117 7.39 -0.61 5.16
CA LYS A 117 6.49 0.41 5.74
C LYS A 117 5.10 -0.15 6.05
N TYR A 118 4.59 -1.07 5.23
CA TYR A 118 3.33 -1.75 5.51
C TYR A 118 3.46 -2.66 6.74
N ASP A 119 4.56 -3.41 6.88
CA ASP A 119 4.82 -4.23 8.05
C ASP A 119 4.87 -3.39 9.33
N GLU A 120 5.61 -2.28 9.32
CA GLU A 120 5.65 -1.33 10.44
C GLU A 120 4.25 -0.76 10.78
N MET A 121 3.42 -0.47 9.75
CA MET A 121 2.07 0.06 9.92
C MET A 121 1.10 -0.97 10.51
N THR A 122 1.27 -2.24 10.14
CA THR A 122 0.38 -3.34 10.56
C THR A 122 0.77 -3.91 11.92
N ASN A 123 1.93 -3.55 12.45
CA ASN A 123 2.39 -4.04 13.74
C ASN A 123 1.37 -3.73 14.86
N GLY A 124 0.91 -4.78 15.53
CA GLY A 124 -0.14 -4.70 16.56
C GLY A 124 -1.57 -4.54 16.03
N LYS A 125 -1.80 -4.63 14.73
CA LYS A 125 -3.11 -4.55 14.07
C LYS A 125 -3.42 -5.82 13.28
N SER A 126 -4.69 -6.02 12.95
CA SER A 126 -5.09 -7.05 12.00
C SER A 126 -4.97 -6.51 10.58
N SER A 127 -4.29 -7.24 9.70
CA SER A 127 -4.11 -6.84 8.30
C SER A 127 -4.49 -7.96 7.34
N VAL A 128 -5.03 -7.57 6.19
CA VAL A 128 -5.32 -8.44 5.06
C VAL A 128 -4.61 -7.89 3.84
N TYR A 129 -3.76 -8.72 3.24
CA TYR A 129 -3.09 -8.43 1.97
C TYR A 129 -3.77 -9.23 0.87
N ILE A 130 -4.16 -8.55 -0.20
CA ILE A 130 -4.60 -9.16 -1.44
C ILE A 130 -3.51 -8.88 -2.47
N SER A 131 -2.88 -9.91 -2.99
CA SER A 131 -1.78 -9.75 -3.93
C SER A 131 -1.64 -10.95 -4.85
N HIS A 132 -1.29 -10.68 -6.10
CA HIS A 132 -0.80 -11.69 -7.04
C HIS A 132 0.74 -11.78 -7.03
N ARG A 133 1.43 -10.90 -6.26
CA ARG A 133 2.89 -10.90 -6.09
C ARG A 133 3.24 -11.65 -4.81
N LEU A 134 3.78 -12.85 -4.95
CA LEU A 134 4.05 -13.74 -3.81
C LEU A 134 5.23 -13.26 -2.92
N ALA A 135 6.05 -12.32 -3.38
CA ALA A 135 7.10 -11.71 -2.55
C ALA A 135 6.52 -11.08 -1.26
N SER A 136 5.29 -10.52 -1.32
CA SER A 136 4.60 -9.92 -0.18
C SER A 136 4.07 -10.95 0.83
N THR A 137 3.85 -12.18 0.42
CA THR A 137 3.24 -13.20 1.28
C THR A 137 4.17 -13.72 2.37
N ARG A 138 5.50 -13.53 2.20
CA ARG A 138 6.51 -13.97 3.18
C ARG A 138 6.35 -13.33 4.56
N PHE A 139 5.74 -12.15 4.63
CA PHE A 139 5.50 -11.40 5.87
C PHE A 139 4.16 -11.76 6.52
N CYS A 140 3.33 -12.55 5.86
CA CYS A 140 2.01 -12.91 6.35
C CYS A 140 2.10 -14.09 7.32
N SER A 141 1.41 -13.98 8.46
CA SER A 141 1.27 -15.06 9.43
C SER A 141 0.39 -16.21 8.93
N ARG A 142 -0.46 -15.93 7.93
CA ARG A 142 -1.38 -16.89 7.32
C ARG A 142 -1.64 -16.49 5.87
N ILE A 143 -1.57 -17.46 4.97
CA ILE A 143 -1.82 -17.29 3.54
C ILE A 143 -3.00 -18.16 3.17
N LEU A 144 -3.93 -17.60 2.40
CA LEU A 144 -5.07 -18.30 1.81
C LEU A 144 -4.93 -18.22 0.29
N MET A 145 -4.72 -19.35 -0.38
CA MET A 145 -4.74 -19.41 -1.83
C MET A 145 -6.15 -19.66 -2.33
N LEU A 146 -6.68 -18.69 -3.09
CA LEU A 146 -8.04 -18.73 -3.62
C LEU A 146 -8.03 -19.06 -5.11
N GLU A 147 -8.86 -20.02 -5.52
CA GLU A 147 -9.10 -20.34 -6.93
C GLU A 147 -10.56 -20.71 -7.12
N GLN A 148 -11.19 -20.18 -8.14
CA GLN A 148 -12.61 -20.41 -8.48
C GLN A 148 -13.58 -20.14 -7.30
N GLY A 149 -13.22 -19.20 -6.41
CA GLY A 149 -14.04 -18.84 -5.25
C GLY A 149 -13.88 -19.74 -4.03
N GLU A 150 -12.96 -20.73 -4.09
CA GLU A 150 -12.68 -21.65 -2.98
C GLU A 150 -11.25 -21.52 -2.49
N ILE A 151 -11.04 -21.80 -1.19
CA ILE A 151 -9.70 -21.89 -0.59
C ILE A 151 -9.12 -23.24 -0.99
N GLN A 152 -8.05 -23.24 -1.80
CA GLN A 152 -7.36 -24.44 -2.25
C GLN A 152 -6.25 -24.85 -1.29
N GLU A 153 -5.50 -23.86 -0.80
CA GLU A 153 -4.38 -24.07 0.11
C GLU A 153 -4.40 -23.02 1.20
N GLU A 154 -3.99 -23.41 2.39
CA GLU A 154 -3.90 -22.55 3.56
C GLU A 154 -2.69 -22.92 4.41
N GLY A 155 -1.94 -21.93 4.91
CA GLY A 155 -0.78 -22.15 5.77
C GLY A 155 0.12 -20.93 5.85
N THR A 156 1.28 -21.09 6.50
CA THR A 156 2.38 -20.13 6.42
C THR A 156 3.13 -20.29 5.10
N HIS A 157 4.00 -19.33 4.78
CA HIS A 157 4.86 -19.40 3.59
C HIS A 157 5.68 -20.72 3.54
N GLU A 158 6.32 -21.08 4.64
CA GLU A 158 7.16 -22.27 4.74
C GLU A 158 6.35 -23.57 4.65
N GLU A 159 5.14 -23.60 5.21
CA GLU A 159 4.26 -24.75 5.13
C GLU A 159 3.78 -25.00 3.71
N LEU A 160 3.36 -23.92 3.01
CA LEU A 160 2.88 -24.02 1.63
C LEU A 160 4.00 -24.40 0.65
N LEU A 161 5.23 -23.92 0.85
CA LEU A 161 6.38 -24.36 0.06
C LEU A 161 6.67 -25.85 0.26
N ARG A 162 6.59 -26.36 1.50
CA ARG A 162 6.81 -27.79 1.79
C ARG A 162 5.72 -28.70 1.21
N GLN A 163 4.49 -28.21 1.11
CA GLN A 163 3.39 -28.94 0.49
C GLN A 163 3.61 -29.16 -1.02
N SER A 164 4.49 -28.36 -1.66
CA SER A 164 4.77 -28.45 -3.10
C SER A 164 3.52 -28.37 -3.98
N GLY A 165 2.53 -27.61 -3.53
CA GLY A 165 1.26 -27.40 -4.20
C GLY A 165 1.29 -26.24 -5.21
N LYS A 166 0.14 -25.67 -5.50
CA LYS A 166 -0.01 -24.55 -6.44
C LYS A 166 0.72 -23.29 -5.98
N TYR A 167 0.66 -23.00 -4.67
CA TYR A 167 1.41 -21.89 -4.10
C TYR A 167 2.90 -22.00 -4.37
N ALA A 168 3.49 -23.18 -4.10
CA ALA A 168 4.91 -23.42 -4.31
C ALA A 168 5.29 -23.30 -5.80
N ALA A 169 4.47 -23.83 -6.70
CA ALA A 169 4.68 -23.73 -8.14
C ALA A 169 4.66 -22.27 -8.62
N LEU A 170 3.69 -21.48 -8.19
CA LEU A 170 3.60 -20.05 -8.53
C LEU A 170 4.78 -19.26 -7.95
N TYR A 171 5.17 -19.56 -6.71
CA TYR A 171 6.31 -18.90 -6.06
C TYR A 171 7.61 -19.19 -6.81
N GLU A 172 7.84 -20.42 -7.27
CA GLU A 172 9.01 -20.79 -8.06
C GLU A 172 9.07 -20.01 -9.37
N VAL A 173 7.95 -19.94 -10.10
CA VAL A 173 7.86 -19.16 -11.35
C VAL A 173 8.19 -17.69 -11.10
N GLN A 174 7.54 -17.06 -10.13
CA GLN A 174 7.79 -15.64 -9.85
C GLN A 174 9.21 -15.37 -9.36
N SER A 175 9.78 -16.24 -8.53
CA SER A 175 11.15 -16.08 -8.02
C SER A 175 12.22 -16.18 -9.11
N LYS A 176 11.98 -16.94 -10.18
CA LYS A 176 12.86 -16.98 -11.36
C LYS A 176 12.87 -15.64 -12.10
N TYR A 177 11.69 -15.07 -12.36
CA TYR A 177 11.59 -13.76 -13.02
C TYR A 177 12.31 -12.66 -12.25
N TYR A 178 12.23 -12.65 -10.92
CA TYR A 178 12.95 -11.67 -10.10
C TYR A 178 14.47 -11.83 -10.16
N ARG A 179 14.99 -13.05 -10.27
CA ARG A 179 16.45 -13.32 -10.39
C ARG A 179 17.00 -12.98 -11.78
N GLU A 180 16.22 -13.23 -12.83
CA GLU A 180 16.64 -12.97 -14.22
C GLU A 180 16.56 -11.46 -14.54
N GLY A 181 15.61 -10.72 -13.98
CA GLY A 181 15.47 -9.28 -14.16
C GLY A 181 16.57 -8.45 -13.50
N ASP A 182 17.20 -8.95 -12.42
CA ASP A 182 18.33 -8.28 -11.77
C ASP A 182 19.67 -8.52 -12.52
N GLY A 183 19.75 -9.56 -13.37
CA GLY A 183 20.98 -9.89 -14.11
C GLY A 183 21.21 -9.11 -15.40
N GLU A 184 20.19 -8.47 -15.98
CA GLU A 184 20.34 -7.72 -17.25
C GLU A 184 20.80 -6.26 -17.09
N ASN A 185 20.93 -5.75 -15.86
CA ASN A 185 21.35 -4.37 -15.59
C ASN A 185 22.83 -4.21 -15.18
N GLU A 186 23.62 -5.27 -15.12
CA GLU A 186 25.06 -5.16 -14.78
C GLU A 186 26.00 -5.02 -16.00
N ASP A 187 25.49 -5.10 -17.25
CA ASP A 187 26.31 -5.03 -18.48
C ASP A 187 25.94 -3.83 -19.39
N LYS A 188 25.71 -2.64 -18.84
CA LYS A 188 25.68 -1.41 -19.68
C LYS A 188 26.31 -0.22 -18.98
#